data_95bc423f96ad690ada88fbda882f9158
#
_entry.id   95bc423f96ad690ada88fbda882f9158
#
_cell.length_a   1.000
_cell.length_b   1.000
_cell.length_c   1.000
_cell.angle_alpha   90.00
_cell.angle_beta   90.00
_cell.angle_gamma   90.00
#
_symmetry.space_group_name_H-M   'P 1'
#
loop_
_entity.id
_entity.type
_entity.pdbx_description
1 polymer ?
#
loop_
_entity_poly.entity_id
_entity_poly.type
_entity_poly.pdbx_seq_one_letter_code
_entity_poly.pdbx_strand_id
1 'polypeptide(L)'
;MSPLACRQCGATDGPFTRDGLCENCEDGHPGWVDGLSADDYHADHTTISSSGLRALLPPGCPAQFKHDRDNPQAPKREFDLGHAVHTEVLGEGPEVDVLPFDSYVTKAAKEARDEARYMGVVPLLRHEWEQVQAMADAVRKHPVAGPLFAPGSGIAERSIYWTDPTTRVRCRIRPDWLKPAGEGRLIVVDLKTARAVDPNALQRAVYEHGYHAQAAFYLEGSKALGLHGDQEPAFIFVFQSKTPPYLVHLVELDFPALTLGAARNERALRIYADCERTGNWPGFNDRITYLPLPPYAEKRDQEEYL
;
A
#
# COMPACT_ATOMS: atom_id res chain seq x y z
N MET A 1 20.47 -33.02 -9.89
CA MET A 1 19.09 -33.06 -9.39
C MET A 1 18.60 -31.62 -9.34
N SER A 2 17.59 -31.26 -10.10
CA SER A 2 16.99 -29.90 -9.98
C SER A 2 16.52 -29.70 -8.54
N PRO A 3 16.73 -28.52 -7.93
CA PRO A 3 16.23 -28.26 -6.59
C PRO A 3 14.71 -28.49 -6.58
N LEU A 4 14.22 -29.12 -5.52
CA LEU A 4 12.80 -29.26 -5.28
C LEU A 4 12.20 -27.84 -5.20
N ALA A 5 11.23 -27.56 -6.04
CA ALA A 5 10.54 -26.26 -6.05
C ALA A 5 9.04 -26.50 -5.83
N CYS A 6 8.40 -25.57 -5.17
CA CYS A 6 6.94 -25.58 -5.02
C CYS A 6 6.28 -25.63 -6.39
N ARG A 7 5.38 -26.59 -6.61
CA ARG A 7 4.70 -26.78 -7.89
C ARG A 7 3.76 -25.63 -8.25
N GLN A 8 3.36 -24.84 -7.28
CA GLN A 8 2.39 -23.75 -7.48
C GLN A 8 3.05 -22.37 -7.62
N CYS A 9 4.07 -22.06 -6.80
CA CYS A 9 4.69 -20.74 -6.81
C CYS A 9 6.18 -20.73 -7.20
N GLY A 10 6.79 -21.90 -7.39
CA GLY A 10 8.21 -22.02 -7.77
C GLY A 10 9.21 -21.76 -6.64
N ALA A 11 8.76 -21.47 -5.42
CA ALA A 11 9.66 -21.29 -4.26
C ALA A 11 10.54 -22.54 -4.06
N THR A 12 11.84 -22.34 -3.80
CA THR A 12 12.82 -23.41 -3.61
C THR A 12 13.09 -23.72 -2.15
N ASP A 13 12.58 -22.91 -1.23
CA ASP A 13 12.79 -23.05 0.21
C ASP A 13 11.67 -23.91 0.80
N GLY A 14 12.02 -25.17 1.16
CA GLY A 14 11.12 -26.11 1.81
C GLY A 14 11.04 -25.91 3.33
N PRO A 15 10.14 -26.58 4.01
CA PRO A 15 9.57 -27.88 3.65
C PRO A 15 8.45 -27.81 2.62
N PHE A 16 8.35 -28.88 1.82
CA PHE A 16 7.26 -29.05 0.85
C PHE A 16 6.34 -30.18 1.32
N THR A 17 5.05 -29.99 1.08
CA THR A 17 4.04 -31.02 1.33
C THR A 17 4.23 -32.23 0.43
N ARG A 18 3.46 -33.31 0.69
CA ARG A 18 3.45 -34.51 -0.13
C ARG A 18 3.08 -34.23 -1.58
N ASP A 19 2.30 -33.17 -1.82
CA ASP A 19 1.87 -32.72 -3.14
C ASP A 19 2.85 -31.74 -3.79
N GLY A 20 3.97 -31.46 -3.13
CA GLY A 20 5.03 -30.57 -3.61
C GLY A 20 4.68 -29.09 -3.51
N LEU A 21 3.83 -28.71 -2.59
CA LEU A 21 3.51 -27.33 -2.27
C LEU A 21 4.35 -26.84 -1.08
N CYS A 22 4.79 -25.58 -1.09
CA CYS A 22 5.35 -24.93 0.08
C CYS A 22 4.25 -24.62 1.10
N GLU A 23 4.62 -24.32 2.35
CA GLU A 23 3.68 -24.02 3.43
C GLU A 23 2.66 -22.94 3.06
N ASN A 24 3.09 -21.89 2.35
CA ASN A 24 2.19 -20.84 1.87
C ASN A 24 1.14 -21.32 0.85
N CYS A 25 1.50 -22.30 0.00
CA CYS A 25 0.60 -22.84 -1.01
C CYS A 25 -0.28 -23.97 -0.49
N GLU A 26 0.16 -24.70 0.53
CA GLU A 26 -0.64 -25.72 1.21
C GLU A 26 -1.88 -25.12 1.86
N ASP A 27 -1.75 -23.92 2.42
CA ASP A 27 -2.85 -23.17 3.00
C ASP A 27 -3.83 -22.56 1.96
N GLY A 28 -3.68 -22.89 0.68
CA GLY A 28 -4.59 -22.49 -0.40
C GLY A 28 -4.30 -21.13 -1.03
N HIS A 29 -3.21 -20.45 -0.63
CA HIS A 29 -2.74 -19.22 -1.27
C HIS A 29 -1.39 -19.45 -1.96
N PRO A 30 -1.26 -19.16 -3.26
CA PRO A 30 0.04 -19.11 -3.91
C PRO A 30 0.93 -18.07 -3.21
N GLY A 31 2.26 -18.25 -3.25
CA GLY A 31 3.19 -17.26 -2.74
C GLY A 31 3.03 -15.89 -3.40
N TRP A 32 2.64 -15.88 -4.70
CA TRP A 32 2.23 -14.66 -5.42
C TRP A 32 1.19 -14.95 -6.49
N VAL A 33 0.45 -13.90 -6.87
CA VAL A 33 -0.53 -13.91 -7.97
C VAL A 33 -0.30 -12.67 -8.82
N ASP A 34 -0.17 -12.85 -10.13
CA ASP A 34 -0.15 -11.77 -11.11
C ASP A 34 -1.56 -11.58 -11.67
N GLY A 35 -1.93 -10.33 -11.99
CA GLY A 35 -3.21 -10.00 -12.61
C GLY A 35 -4.45 -10.20 -11.73
N LEU A 36 -4.29 -10.33 -10.39
CA LEU A 36 -5.43 -10.36 -9.48
C LEU A 36 -6.10 -8.98 -9.47
N SER A 37 -7.43 -8.93 -9.61
CA SER A 37 -8.15 -7.65 -9.59
C SER A 37 -7.97 -6.91 -8.26
N ALA A 38 -8.10 -5.58 -8.28
CA ALA A 38 -8.05 -4.79 -7.05
C ALA A 38 -9.18 -5.17 -6.10
N ASP A 39 -10.37 -5.44 -6.64
CA ASP A 39 -11.54 -5.84 -5.86
C ASP A 39 -11.32 -7.18 -5.16
N ASP A 40 -10.82 -8.21 -5.86
CA ASP A 40 -10.51 -9.50 -5.26
C ASP A 40 -9.41 -9.39 -4.20
N TYR A 41 -8.37 -8.58 -4.48
CA TYR A 41 -7.31 -8.33 -3.50
C TYR A 41 -7.84 -7.67 -2.23
N HIS A 42 -8.73 -6.69 -2.36
CA HIS A 42 -9.29 -5.99 -1.20
C HIS A 42 -10.39 -6.78 -0.48
N ALA A 43 -11.13 -7.63 -1.20
CA ALA A 43 -12.17 -8.48 -0.63
C ALA A 43 -11.62 -9.67 0.19
N ASP A 44 -10.34 -9.98 0.08
CA ASP A 44 -9.73 -11.04 0.89
C ASP A 44 -9.63 -10.64 2.36
N HIS A 45 -10.54 -11.12 3.18
CA HIS A 45 -10.54 -10.92 4.63
C HIS A 45 -9.79 -12.02 5.39
N THR A 46 -9.21 -13.01 4.72
CA THR A 46 -8.43 -14.08 5.34
C THR A 46 -6.98 -13.70 5.58
N THR A 47 -6.54 -12.61 4.96
CA THR A 47 -5.19 -12.06 5.09
C THR A 47 -5.22 -10.61 5.54
N ILE A 48 -4.11 -10.13 6.15
CA ILE A 48 -3.99 -8.73 6.54
C ILE A 48 -2.97 -7.99 5.66
N SER A 49 -3.29 -6.76 5.28
CA SER A 49 -2.42 -5.87 4.52
C SER A 49 -1.72 -4.85 5.42
N SER A 50 -0.72 -4.13 4.89
CA SER A 50 -0.05 -3.02 5.58
C SER A 50 -1.02 -1.94 6.07
N SER A 51 -2.03 -1.58 5.26
CA SER A 51 -3.07 -0.62 5.67
C SER A 51 -3.93 -1.15 6.81
N GLY A 52 -4.24 -2.45 6.80
CA GLY A 52 -4.95 -3.12 7.89
C GLY A 52 -4.15 -3.09 9.20
N LEU A 53 -2.85 -3.43 9.15
CA LEU A 53 -1.98 -3.35 10.33
C LEU A 53 -1.91 -1.94 10.90
N ARG A 54 -1.80 -0.94 10.04
CA ARG A 54 -1.78 0.47 10.46
C ARG A 54 -3.06 0.87 11.18
N ALA A 55 -4.22 0.40 10.73
CA ALA A 55 -5.52 0.74 11.31
C ALA A 55 -5.73 0.16 12.72
N LEU A 56 -4.98 -0.88 13.09
CA LEU A 56 -5.03 -1.48 14.44
C LEU A 56 -4.30 -0.65 15.50
N LEU A 57 -3.42 0.26 15.10
CA LEU A 57 -2.59 1.07 16.00
C LEU A 57 -3.06 2.53 16.01
N PRO A 58 -2.81 3.29 17.10
CA PRO A 58 -3.15 4.70 17.14
C PRO A 58 -2.65 5.49 15.91
N PRO A 59 -3.49 6.40 15.35
CA PRO A 59 -4.78 6.87 15.89
C PRO A 59 -5.99 5.94 15.69
N GLY A 60 -5.84 4.78 15.03
CA GLY A 60 -6.87 3.76 14.91
C GLY A 60 -6.96 2.86 16.16
N CYS A 61 -7.83 1.84 16.09
CA CYS A 61 -7.96 0.80 17.11
C CYS A 61 -8.57 -0.46 16.51
N PRO A 62 -8.46 -1.63 17.17
CA PRO A 62 -9.04 -2.88 16.69
C PRO A 62 -10.55 -2.82 16.41
N ALA A 63 -11.33 -2.16 17.26
CA ALA A 63 -12.78 -2.03 17.06
C ALA A 63 -13.13 -1.27 15.77
N GLN A 64 -12.43 -0.17 15.49
CA GLN A 64 -12.63 0.60 14.26
C GLN A 64 -12.18 -0.20 13.03
N PHE A 65 -11.03 -0.85 13.09
CA PHE A 65 -10.55 -1.74 12.01
C PHE A 65 -11.57 -2.82 11.68
N LYS A 66 -12.11 -3.51 12.70
CA LYS A 66 -13.10 -4.57 12.52
C LYS A 66 -14.39 -4.04 11.89
N HIS A 67 -14.87 -2.89 12.37
CA HIS A 67 -16.05 -2.23 11.81
C HIS A 67 -15.84 -1.87 10.33
N ASP A 68 -14.72 -1.24 9.98
CA ASP A 68 -14.44 -0.78 8.61
C ASP A 68 -14.21 -1.97 7.66
N ARG A 69 -13.60 -3.06 8.14
CA ARG A 69 -13.45 -4.31 7.39
C ARG A 69 -14.80 -4.95 7.05
N ASP A 70 -15.71 -4.97 8.02
CA ASP A 70 -17.03 -5.60 7.85
C ASP A 70 -18.03 -4.70 7.11
N ASN A 71 -17.73 -3.39 7.02
CA ASN A 71 -18.57 -2.37 6.38
C ASN A 71 -17.72 -1.53 5.40
N PRO A 72 -17.27 -2.10 4.27
CA PRO A 72 -16.41 -1.39 3.34
C PRO A 72 -17.09 -0.13 2.79
N GLN A 73 -16.35 0.98 2.80
CA GLN A 73 -16.82 2.27 2.30
C GLN A 73 -16.67 2.34 0.78
N ALA A 74 -17.60 3.00 0.12
CA ALA A 74 -17.48 3.28 -1.31
C ALA A 74 -16.19 4.10 -1.61
N PRO A 75 -15.53 3.89 -2.76
CA PRO A 75 -14.35 4.64 -3.16
C PRO A 75 -14.61 6.16 -3.16
N LYS A 76 -13.65 6.91 -2.59
CA LYS A 76 -13.74 8.37 -2.54
C LYS A 76 -13.17 8.97 -3.83
N ARG A 77 -13.83 9.99 -4.36
CA ARG A 77 -13.38 10.74 -5.56
C ARG A 77 -11.92 11.23 -5.48
N GLU A 78 -11.47 11.55 -4.29
CA GLU A 78 -10.10 12.06 -4.04
C GLU A 78 -9.00 11.08 -4.49
N PHE A 79 -9.35 9.80 -4.65
CA PHE A 79 -8.46 8.75 -5.10
C PHE A 79 -8.49 8.53 -6.62
N ASP A 80 -9.53 9.02 -7.34
CA ASP A 80 -9.69 8.78 -8.78
C ASP A 80 -8.46 9.26 -9.58
N LEU A 81 -7.98 10.48 -9.30
CA LEU A 81 -6.77 11.01 -9.94
C LEU A 81 -5.53 10.15 -9.64
N GLY A 82 -5.39 9.70 -8.38
CA GLY A 82 -4.28 8.83 -7.99
C GLY A 82 -4.31 7.50 -8.73
N HIS A 83 -5.46 6.83 -8.77
CA HIS A 83 -5.63 5.57 -9.48
C HIS A 83 -5.33 5.70 -10.97
N ALA A 84 -5.83 6.76 -11.62
CA ALA A 84 -5.57 7.00 -13.03
C ALA A 84 -4.08 7.26 -13.32
N VAL A 85 -3.37 7.99 -12.46
CA VAL A 85 -1.91 8.18 -12.59
C VAL A 85 -1.19 6.85 -12.43
N HIS A 86 -1.58 6.00 -11.46
CA HIS A 86 -1.02 4.66 -11.30
C HIS A 86 -1.22 3.84 -12.56
N THR A 87 -2.47 3.74 -13.05
CA THR A 87 -2.77 3.00 -14.29
C THR A 87 -1.93 3.49 -15.47
N GLU A 88 -1.81 4.83 -15.65
CA GLU A 88 -1.04 5.42 -16.75
C GLU A 88 0.46 5.15 -16.64
N VAL A 89 1.01 5.15 -15.42
CA VAL A 89 2.45 4.91 -15.19
C VAL A 89 2.80 3.43 -15.23
N LEU A 90 1.98 2.58 -14.59
CA LEU A 90 2.27 1.15 -14.44
C LEU A 90 1.82 0.32 -15.66
N GLY A 91 0.88 0.83 -16.45
CA GLY A 91 0.26 0.10 -17.56
C GLY A 91 -0.75 -0.95 -17.12
N GLU A 92 -1.04 -1.04 -15.81
CA GLU A 92 -2.04 -1.93 -15.20
C GLU A 92 -2.89 -1.15 -14.20
N GLY A 93 -4.17 -1.51 -14.09
CA GLY A 93 -5.11 -0.87 -13.18
C GLY A 93 -6.51 -0.75 -13.80
N PRO A 94 -7.46 -0.09 -13.11
CA PRO A 94 -8.81 0.09 -13.62
C PRO A 94 -8.82 0.96 -14.88
N GLU A 95 -9.73 0.66 -15.80
CA GLU A 95 -9.97 1.51 -16.97
C GLU A 95 -10.38 2.92 -16.55
N VAL A 96 -10.04 3.92 -17.39
CA VAL A 96 -10.40 5.31 -17.19
C VAL A 96 -11.42 5.71 -18.24
N ASP A 97 -12.55 6.27 -17.81
CA ASP A 97 -13.56 6.88 -18.70
C ASP A 97 -13.47 8.41 -18.62
N VAL A 98 -13.16 9.03 -19.76
CA VAL A 98 -13.06 10.48 -19.88
C VAL A 98 -14.43 11.07 -20.25
N LEU A 99 -15.15 11.50 -19.23
CA LEU A 99 -16.49 12.01 -19.37
C LEU A 99 -16.52 13.37 -20.10
N PRO A 100 -17.50 13.59 -21.01
CA PRO A 100 -17.59 14.80 -21.84
C PRO A 100 -18.27 15.96 -21.09
N PHE A 101 -17.84 16.20 -19.84
CA PHE A 101 -18.37 17.28 -18.99
C PHE A 101 -17.23 18.16 -18.46
N ASP A 102 -17.51 19.44 -18.21
CA ASP A 102 -16.55 20.35 -17.58
C ASP A 102 -16.54 20.24 -16.04
N SER A 103 -17.65 19.72 -15.47
CA SER A 103 -17.78 19.53 -14.03
C SER A 103 -18.88 18.53 -13.68
N TYR A 104 -18.83 17.99 -12.43
CA TYR A 104 -19.88 17.11 -11.90
C TYR A 104 -21.06 17.87 -11.24
N VAL A 105 -21.41 19.06 -11.70
CA VAL A 105 -22.51 19.85 -11.12
C VAL A 105 -23.87 19.38 -11.63
N THR A 106 -23.97 19.07 -12.92
CA THR A 106 -25.23 18.68 -13.56
C THR A 106 -25.67 17.27 -13.16
N LYS A 107 -26.98 17.01 -13.24
CA LYS A 107 -27.53 15.67 -12.96
C LYS A 107 -26.93 14.63 -13.92
N ALA A 108 -26.88 14.94 -15.21
CA ALA A 108 -26.33 14.03 -16.22
C ALA A 108 -24.85 13.67 -15.95
N ALA A 109 -24.02 14.65 -15.54
CA ALA A 109 -22.62 14.41 -15.21
C ALA A 109 -22.46 13.52 -13.95
N LYS A 110 -23.35 13.69 -12.97
CA LYS A 110 -23.35 12.82 -11.77
C LYS A 110 -23.78 11.41 -12.10
N GLU A 111 -24.83 11.24 -12.89
CA GLU A 111 -25.32 9.93 -13.33
C GLU A 111 -24.25 9.19 -14.14
N ALA A 112 -23.60 9.84 -15.10
CA ALA A 112 -22.52 9.27 -15.89
C ALA A 112 -21.32 8.85 -14.99
N ARG A 113 -20.93 9.68 -14.03
CA ARG A 113 -19.90 9.34 -13.05
C ARG A 113 -20.26 8.09 -12.22
N ASP A 114 -21.50 8.07 -11.73
CA ASP A 114 -21.96 6.99 -10.83
C ASP A 114 -22.12 5.67 -11.62
N GLU A 115 -22.50 5.73 -12.88
CA GLU A 115 -22.55 4.60 -13.81
C GLU A 115 -21.13 4.06 -14.09
N ALA A 116 -20.16 4.93 -14.43
CA ALA A 116 -18.78 4.50 -14.65
C ALA A 116 -18.22 3.78 -13.41
N ARG A 117 -18.45 4.32 -12.21
CA ARG A 117 -18.04 3.67 -10.97
C ARG A 117 -18.72 2.33 -10.73
N TYR A 118 -20.00 2.23 -11.03
CA TYR A 118 -20.72 0.97 -10.93
C TYR A 118 -20.13 -0.10 -11.84
N MET A 119 -19.59 0.30 -13.00
CA MET A 119 -18.89 -0.57 -13.95
C MET A 119 -17.41 -0.83 -13.57
N GLY A 120 -16.93 -0.31 -12.44
CA GLY A 120 -15.54 -0.47 -12.00
C GLY A 120 -14.53 0.40 -12.76
N VAL A 121 -15.01 1.41 -13.51
CA VAL A 121 -14.19 2.32 -14.32
C VAL A 121 -13.97 3.63 -13.55
N VAL A 122 -12.79 4.21 -13.65
CA VAL A 122 -12.45 5.49 -13.00
C VAL A 122 -12.97 6.66 -13.85
N PRO A 123 -13.99 7.43 -13.40
CA PRO A 123 -14.51 8.55 -14.16
C PRO A 123 -13.63 9.78 -13.98
N LEU A 124 -13.14 10.35 -15.06
CA LEU A 124 -12.42 11.62 -15.06
C LEU A 124 -13.04 12.64 -15.99
N LEU A 125 -12.97 13.91 -15.64
CA LEU A 125 -13.24 15.00 -16.54
C LEU A 125 -12.06 15.21 -17.50
N ARG A 126 -12.28 15.84 -18.66
CA ARG A 126 -11.21 16.06 -19.66
C ARG A 126 -9.96 16.73 -19.05
N HIS A 127 -10.12 17.79 -18.27
CA HIS A 127 -9.00 18.50 -17.67
C HIS A 127 -8.27 17.66 -16.58
N GLU A 128 -9.00 16.77 -15.89
CA GLU A 128 -8.40 15.81 -14.94
C GLU A 128 -7.57 14.76 -15.68
N TRP A 129 -8.05 14.28 -16.83
CA TRP A 129 -7.30 13.37 -17.68
C TRP A 129 -6.03 14.02 -18.27
N GLU A 130 -6.13 15.26 -18.77
CA GLU A 130 -4.96 16.02 -19.23
C GLU A 130 -3.92 16.18 -18.11
N GLN A 131 -4.36 16.39 -16.88
CA GLN A 131 -3.49 16.41 -15.71
C GLN A 131 -2.83 15.06 -15.47
N VAL A 132 -3.57 13.94 -15.52
CA VAL A 132 -3.04 12.57 -15.38
C VAL A 132 -1.94 12.31 -16.42
N GLN A 133 -2.19 12.64 -17.69
CA GLN A 133 -1.21 12.47 -18.75
C GLN A 133 0.05 13.28 -18.50
N ALA A 134 -0.08 14.54 -18.10
CA ALA A 134 1.08 15.38 -17.79
C ALA A 134 1.87 14.87 -16.56
N MET A 135 1.18 14.33 -15.55
CA MET A 135 1.81 13.69 -14.40
C MET A 135 2.57 12.42 -14.82
N ALA A 136 1.94 11.52 -15.56
CA ALA A 136 2.59 10.30 -16.05
C ALA A 136 3.81 10.59 -16.92
N ASP A 137 3.72 11.60 -17.78
CA ASP A 137 4.82 12.10 -18.60
C ASP A 137 6.00 12.63 -17.76
N ALA A 138 5.72 13.33 -16.67
CA ALA A 138 6.76 13.79 -15.75
C ALA A 138 7.52 12.62 -15.10
N VAL A 139 6.82 11.54 -14.71
CA VAL A 139 7.44 10.31 -14.20
C VAL A 139 8.29 9.64 -15.27
N ARG A 140 7.74 9.46 -16.48
CA ARG A 140 8.46 8.81 -17.60
C ARG A 140 9.74 9.57 -18.02
N LYS A 141 9.70 10.90 -17.93
CA LYS A 141 10.85 11.77 -18.28
C LYS A 141 11.86 11.93 -17.15
N HIS A 142 11.52 11.52 -15.93
CA HIS A 142 12.43 11.61 -14.79
C HIS A 142 13.62 10.64 -14.97
N PRO A 143 14.89 11.08 -14.79
CA PRO A 143 16.08 10.29 -15.14
C PRO A 143 16.21 8.98 -14.35
N VAL A 144 15.61 8.87 -13.19
CA VAL A 144 15.64 7.67 -12.34
C VAL A 144 14.30 6.94 -12.36
N ALA A 145 13.17 7.65 -12.19
CA ALA A 145 11.85 7.02 -12.15
C ALA A 145 11.45 6.42 -13.51
N GLY A 146 11.75 7.09 -14.63
CA GLY A 146 11.43 6.58 -15.96
C GLY A 146 11.99 5.17 -16.21
N PRO A 147 13.30 4.93 -16.00
CA PRO A 147 13.89 3.60 -16.12
C PRO A 147 13.34 2.56 -15.12
N LEU A 148 12.86 2.98 -13.94
CA LEU A 148 12.23 2.05 -12.98
C LEU A 148 10.93 1.47 -13.52
N PHE A 149 10.08 2.30 -14.13
CA PHE A 149 8.79 1.92 -14.66
C PHE A 149 8.79 1.58 -16.15
N ALA A 150 9.97 1.45 -16.77
CA ALA A 150 10.05 1.11 -18.18
C ALA A 150 9.40 -0.25 -18.47
N PRO A 151 8.67 -0.41 -19.57
CA PRO A 151 8.07 -1.68 -19.95
C PRO A 151 9.09 -2.82 -19.93
N GLY A 152 8.77 -3.92 -19.26
CA GLY A 152 9.63 -5.09 -19.11
C GLY A 152 10.76 -4.95 -18.08
N SER A 153 10.86 -3.82 -17.37
CA SER A 153 11.84 -3.65 -16.29
C SER A 153 11.41 -4.26 -14.96
N GLY A 154 10.13 -4.60 -14.81
CA GLY A 154 9.54 -5.14 -13.59
C GLY A 154 8.13 -5.67 -13.82
N ILE A 155 7.45 -5.93 -12.73
CA ILE A 155 6.10 -6.52 -12.69
C ILE A 155 5.21 -5.57 -11.88
N ALA A 156 4.11 -5.13 -12.51
CA ALA A 156 3.12 -4.27 -11.87
C ALA A 156 2.18 -5.10 -10.97
N GLU A 157 1.69 -4.51 -9.89
CA GLU A 157 0.56 -4.98 -9.08
C GLU A 157 0.61 -6.47 -8.69
N ARG A 158 1.82 -7.07 -8.58
CA ARG A 158 1.97 -8.44 -8.11
C ARG A 158 1.49 -8.58 -6.67
N SER A 159 0.50 -9.42 -6.44
CA SER A 159 0.01 -9.74 -5.09
C SER A 159 0.88 -10.83 -4.47
N ILE A 160 1.44 -10.56 -3.30
CA ILE A 160 2.34 -11.45 -2.57
C ILE A 160 1.70 -11.82 -1.25
N TYR A 161 1.75 -13.13 -0.91
CA TYR A 161 1.13 -13.71 0.27
C TYR A 161 2.15 -14.53 1.06
N TRP A 162 2.15 -14.39 2.39
CA TRP A 162 2.98 -15.22 3.27
C TRP A 162 2.29 -15.37 4.62
N THR A 163 2.81 -16.29 5.43
CA THR A 163 2.39 -16.46 6.82
C THR A 163 3.48 -15.91 7.74
N ASP A 164 3.13 -14.98 8.62
CA ASP A 164 4.08 -14.50 9.63
C ASP A 164 4.49 -15.66 10.55
N PRO A 165 5.79 -15.96 10.68
CA PRO A 165 6.25 -17.16 11.39
C PRO A 165 5.98 -17.09 12.90
N THR A 166 5.86 -15.90 13.48
CA THR A 166 5.67 -15.68 14.91
C THR A 166 4.20 -15.76 15.32
N THR A 167 3.34 -15.05 14.60
CA THR A 167 1.92 -14.95 14.96
C THR A 167 1.03 -15.92 14.19
N ARG A 168 1.56 -16.56 13.15
CA ARG A 168 0.82 -17.39 12.19
C ARG A 168 -0.29 -16.65 11.44
N VAL A 169 -0.26 -15.32 11.47
CA VAL A 169 -1.18 -14.47 10.71
C VAL A 169 -0.80 -14.52 9.24
N ARG A 170 -1.80 -14.70 8.40
CA ARG A 170 -1.62 -14.60 6.95
C ARG A 170 -1.56 -13.15 6.52
N CYS A 171 -0.54 -12.80 5.78
CA CYS A 171 -0.21 -11.45 5.35
C CYS A 171 -0.26 -11.33 3.83
N ARG A 172 -0.55 -10.13 3.34
CA ARG A 172 -0.47 -9.81 1.92
C ARG A 172 0.09 -8.42 1.67
N ILE A 173 0.79 -8.28 0.55
CA ILE A 173 1.21 -7.00 -0.02
C ILE A 173 0.94 -6.98 -1.52
N ARG A 174 0.88 -5.76 -2.07
CA ARG A 174 0.81 -5.53 -3.52
C ARG A 174 1.66 -4.30 -3.82
N PRO A 175 2.94 -4.49 -4.20
CA PRO A 175 3.76 -3.40 -4.73
C PRO A 175 3.17 -2.83 -6.01
N ASP A 176 3.23 -1.52 -6.19
CA ASP A 176 2.88 -0.90 -7.47
C ASP A 176 3.79 -1.41 -8.58
N TRP A 177 5.09 -1.58 -8.27
CA TRP A 177 6.06 -2.14 -9.18
C TRP A 177 7.12 -2.97 -8.45
N LEU A 178 7.39 -4.15 -8.96
CA LEU A 178 8.41 -5.05 -8.44
C LEU A 178 9.47 -5.27 -9.52
N LYS A 179 10.66 -4.69 -9.33
CA LYS A 179 11.80 -4.90 -10.22
C LYS A 179 12.63 -6.06 -9.69
N PRO A 180 12.69 -7.21 -10.39
CA PRO A 180 13.46 -8.37 -9.95
C PRO A 180 14.94 -8.06 -9.76
N ALA A 181 15.59 -8.81 -8.88
CA ALA A 181 16.98 -8.61 -8.52
C ALA A 181 17.95 -8.69 -9.73
N GLY A 182 17.72 -9.64 -10.65
CA GLY A 182 18.68 -9.92 -11.72
C GLY A 182 20.07 -10.16 -11.15
N GLU A 183 21.07 -9.36 -11.63
CA GLU A 183 22.43 -9.35 -11.06
C GLU A 183 22.57 -8.35 -9.89
N GLY A 184 21.52 -7.61 -9.55
CA GLY A 184 21.49 -6.60 -8.49
C GLY A 184 20.58 -6.98 -7.33
N ARG A 185 20.02 -5.97 -6.66
CA ARG A 185 19.05 -6.16 -5.58
C ARG A 185 17.61 -6.02 -6.08
N LEU A 186 16.69 -6.71 -5.42
CA LEU A 186 15.26 -6.50 -5.63
C LEU A 186 14.88 -5.06 -5.28
N ILE A 187 14.11 -4.41 -6.15
CA ILE A 187 13.57 -3.07 -5.88
C ILE A 187 12.05 -3.16 -5.84
N VAL A 188 11.49 -2.86 -4.68
CA VAL A 188 10.05 -2.71 -4.44
C VAL A 188 9.73 -1.23 -4.60
N VAL A 189 8.81 -0.87 -5.47
CA VAL A 189 8.48 0.53 -5.76
C VAL A 189 7.02 0.80 -5.43
N ASP A 190 6.77 1.98 -4.89
CA ASP A 190 5.43 2.46 -4.56
C ASP A 190 5.31 3.93 -5.00
N LEU A 191 4.35 4.21 -5.88
CA LEU A 191 4.08 5.53 -6.44
C LEU A 191 3.06 6.28 -5.59
N LYS A 192 3.42 7.43 -5.07
CA LYS A 192 2.57 8.25 -4.22
C LYS A 192 2.34 9.64 -4.80
N THR A 193 1.10 9.98 -5.05
CA THR A 193 0.76 11.38 -5.35
C THR A 193 0.66 12.20 -4.06
N ALA A 194 1.29 13.37 -4.01
CA ALA A 194 1.38 14.22 -2.83
C ALA A 194 1.09 15.70 -3.15
N ARG A 195 0.76 16.48 -2.13
CA ARG A 195 0.62 17.94 -2.28
C ARG A 195 1.96 18.65 -2.38
N ALA A 196 2.94 18.16 -1.62
CA ALA A 196 4.30 18.69 -1.58
C ALA A 196 5.29 17.52 -1.55
N VAL A 197 6.40 17.68 -2.24
CA VAL A 197 7.45 16.66 -2.39
C VAL A 197 8.82 17.15 -1.94
N ASP A 198 8.87 18.27 -1.20
CA ASP A 198 10.10 18.71 -0.55
C ASP A 198 10.47 17.78 0.63
N PRO A 199 11.75 17.67 1.00
CA PRO A 199 12.21 16.74 2.02
C PRO A 199 11.48 16.87 3.38
N ASN A 200 11.18 18.09 3.82
CA ASN A 200 10.52 18.31 5.11
C ASN A 200 9.05 17.87 5.10
N ALA A 201 8.35 18.10 3.99
CA ALA A 201 6.98 17.62 3.81
C ALA A 201 6.96 16.09 3.74
N LEU A 202 7.91 15.48 3.02
CA LEU A 202 8.01 14.03 2.89
C LEU A 202 8.35 13.34 4.22
N GLN A 203 9.25 13.90 5.04
CA GLN A 203 9.52 13.36 6.38
C GLN A 203 8.26 13.30 7.24
N ARG A 204 7.46 14.38 7.24
CA ARG A 204 6.17 14.39 7.95
C ARG A 204 5.20 13.36 7.39
N ALA A 205 5.05 13.31 6.07
CA ALA A 205 4.16 12.37 5.40
C ALA A 205 4.53 10.90 5.69
N VAL A 206 5.83 10.58 5.69
CA VAL A 206 6.34 9.24 6.03
C VAL A 206 5.88 8.81 7.43
N TYR A 207 5.95 9.71 8.39
CA TYR A 207 5.52 9.43 9.77
C TYR A 207 3.99 9.38 9.89
N GLU A 208 3.30 10.43 9.43
CA GLU A 208 1.84 10.57 9.57
C GLU A 208 1.05 9.48 8.85
N HIS A 209 1.50 9.10 7.64
CA HIS A 209 0.86 8.04 6.87
C HIS A 209 1.42 6.64 7.17
N GLY A 210 2.44 6.51 8.03
CA GLY A 210 3.04 5.23 8.39
C GLY A 210 3.77 4.54 7.25
N TYR A 211 4.33 5.29 6.30
CA TYR A 211 5.03 4.73 5.14
C TYR A 211 6.27 3.91 5.53
N HIS A 212 6.93 4.25 6.65
CA HIS A 212 8.02 3.44 7.20
C HIS A 212 7.57 2.03 7.59
N ALA A 213 6.36 1.89 8.12
CA ALA A 213 5.77 0.58 8.41
C ALA A 213 5.36 -0.16 7.12
N GLN A 214 4.81 0.57 6.12
CA GLN A 214 4.52 0.01 4.80
C GLN A 214 5.79 -0.55 4.16
N ALA A 215 6.86 0.24 4.07
CA ALA A 215 8.12 -0.19 3.47
C ALA A 215 8.70 -1.44 4.15
N ALA A 216 8.76 -1.45 5.50
CA ALA A 216 9.24 -2.59 6.26
C ALA A 216 8.40 -3.86 5.98
N PHE A 217 7.07 -3.75 5.94
CA PHE A 217 6.18 -4.89 5.71
C PHE A 217 6.31 -5.47 4.29
N TYR A 218 6.50 -4.59 3.30
CA TYR A 218 6.69 -5.01 1.91
C TYR A 218 8.04 -5.70 1.70
N LEU A 219 9.09 -5.20 2.35
CA LEU A 219 10.40 -5.85 2.34
C LEU A 219 10.35 -7.22 3.03
N GLU A 220 9.64 -7.32 4.15
CA GLU A 220 9.43 -8.59 4.87
C GLU A 220 8.71 -9.62 4.00
N GLY A 221 7.59 -9.27 3.38
CA GLY A 221 6.87 -10.17 2.48
C GLY A 221 7.71 -10.62 1.29
N SER A 222 8.52 -9.71 0.72
CA SER A 222 9.44 -10.04 -0.37
C SER A 222 10.52 -11.02 0.08
N LYS A 223 11.05 -10.86 1.31
CA LYS A 223 12.05 -11.76 1.90
C LYS A 223 11.46 -13.11 2.25
N ALA A 224 10.23 -13.14 2.76
CA ALA A 224 9.55 -14.38 3.13
C ALA A 224 9.39 -15.37 1.96
N LEU A 225 9.36 -14.86 0.73
CA LEU A 225 9.32 -15.67 -0.49
C LEU A 225 10.66 -15.79 -1.23
N GLY A 226 11.76 -15.33 -0.63
CA GLY A 226 13.09 -15.41 -1.27
C GLY A 226 13.23 -14.57 -2.56
N LEU A 227 12.37 -13.57 -2.79
CA LEU A 227 12.37 -12.78 -4.04
C LEU A 227 13.59 -11.86 -4.16
N HIS A 228 14.32 -11.61 -3.07
CA HIS A 228 15.43 -10.66 -2.98
C HIS A 228 16.78 -11.20 -3.46
N GLY A 229 16.91 -12.53 -3.70
CA GLY A 229 18.21 -13.14 -4.01
C GLY A 229 19.22 -12.97 -2.87
N ASP A 230 20.50 -12.76 -3.22
CA ASP A 230 21.60 -12.69 -2.24
C ASP A 230 21.81 -11.28 -1.64
N GLN A 231 21.10 -10.27 -2.14
CA GLN A 231 21.24 -8.87 -1.70
C GLN A 231 20.02 -8.38 -0.95
N GLU A 232 20.23 -7.48 0.02
CA GLU A 232 19.13 -6.82 0.73
C GLU A 232 18.25 -6.03 -0.25
N PRO A 233 16.92 -6.26 -0.25
CA PRO A 233 16.01 -5.56 -1.13
C PRO A 233 15.91 -4.08 -0.76
N ALA A 234 15.58 -3.23 -1.75
CA ALA A 234 15.28 -1.84 -1.54
C ALA A 234 13.77 -1.59 -1.63
N PHE A 235 13.28 -0.65 -0.83
CA PHE A 235 11.95 -0.07 -1.03
C PHE A 235 12.09 1.40 -1.43
N ILE A 236 11.57 1.74 -2.60
CA ILE A 236 11.65 3.10 -3.15
C ILE A 236 10.24 3.68 -3.24
N PHE A 237 10.01 4.77 -2.52
CA PHE A 237 8.85 5.62 -2.77
C PHE A 237 9.15 6.57 -3.93
N VAL A 238 8.21 6.64 -4.88
CA VAL A 238 8.24 7.65 -5.94
C VAL A 238 7.12 8.64 -5.63
N PHE A 239 7.47 9.75 -4.97
CA PHE A 239 6.52 10.82 -4.67
C PHE A 239 6.38 11.76 -5.85
N GLN A 240 5.13 12.05 -6.21
CA GLN A 240 4.83 12.98 -7.30
C GLN A 240 3.88 14.09 -6.84
N SER A 241 4.26 15.35 -7.13
CA SER A 241 3.39 16.50 -6.90
C SER A 241 2.16 16.46 -7.81
N LYS A 242 0.98 16.76 -7.24
CA LYS A 242 -0.28 16.91 -8.00
C LYS A 242 -0.38 18.24 -8.74
N THR A 243 0.55 19.16 -8.53
CA THR A 243 0.55 20.50 -9.13
C THR A 243 1.73 20.68 -10.08
N PRO A 244 1.55 21.42 -11.19
CA PRO A 244 2.66 21.73 -12.08
C PRO A 244 3.86 22.34 -11.35
N PRO A 245 5.10 21.99 -11.74
CA PRO A 245 5.47 21.19 -12.90
C PRO A 245 5.49 19.67 -12.64
N TYR A 246 4.69 19.15 -11.71
CA TYR A 246 4.54 17.73 -11.35
C TYR A 246 5.84 17.08 -10.91
N LEU A 247 6.55 17.75 -10.00
CA LEU A 247 7.85 17.30 -9.49
C LEU A 247 7.80 15.87 -8.98
N VAL A 248 8.84 15.12 -9.29
CA VAL A 248 9.04 13.72 -8.85
C VAL A 248 10.21 13.66 -7.90
N HIS A 249 10.05 12.99 -6.76
CA HIS A 249 11.07 12.83 -5.74
C HIS A 249 11.11 11.37 -5.28
N LEU A 250 12.23 10.70 -5.50
CA LEU A 250 12.44 9.32 -5.08
C LEU A 250 13.05 9.30 -3.68
N VAL A 251 12.53 8.42 -2.82
CA VAL A 251 12.96 8.29 -1.43
C VAL A 251 13.16 6.82 -1.08
N GLU A 252 14.34 6.49 -0.56
CA GLU A 252 14.63 5.27 0.18
C GLU A 252 14.75 5.64 1.66
N LEU A 253 14.08 4.89 2.54
CA LEU A 253 14.12 5.16 3.97
C LEU A 253 15.38 4.57 4.59
N ASP A 254 15.90 5.23 5.62
CA ASP A 254 17.05 4.76 6.37
C ASP A 254 16.74 3.54 7.25
N PHE A 255 17.78 2.87 7.71
CA PHE A 255 17.66 1.68 8.55
C PHE A 255 16.88 1.94 9.86
N PRO A 256 17.08 3.05 10.60
CA PRO A 256 16.27 3.36 11.78
C PRO A 256 14.77 3.48 11.48
N ALA A 257 14.38 4.14 10.39
CA ALA A 257 12.97 4.24 10.00
C ALA A 257 12.36 2.86 9.69
N LEU A 258 13.07 2.02 8.94
CA LEU A 258 12.63 0.66 8.63
C LEU A 258 12.52 -0.21 9.89
N THR A 259 13.47 -0.09 10.82
CA THR A 259 13.44 -0.81 12.11
C THR A 259 12.21 -0.43 12.94
N LEU A 260 11.91 0.86 13.04
CA LEU A 260 10.71 1.33 13.73
C LEU A 260 9.42 0.88 13.03
N GLY A 261 9.44 0.88 11.70
CA GLY A 261 8.34 0.37 10.89
C GLY A 261 8.06 -1.11 11.16
N ALA A 262 9.11 -1.94 11.17
CA ALA A 262 9.01 -3.37 11.48
C ALA A 262 8.46 -3.61 12.90
N ALA A 263 8.96 -2.89 13.90
CA ALA A 263 8.46 -3.00 15.28
C ALA A 263 6.96 -2.62 15.40
N ARG A 264 6.50 -1.64 14.64
CA ARG A 264 5.07 -1.29 14.57
C ARG A 264 4.24 -2.44 13.96
N ASN A 265 4.71 -3.01 12.88
CA ASN A 265 4.04 -4.14 12.21
C ASN A 265 3.96 -5.36 13.13
N GLU A 266 5.05 -5.73 13.79
CA GLU A 266 5.09 -6.83 14.74
C GLU A 266 4.06 -6.65 15.88
N ARG A 267 3.98 -5.44 16.45
CA ARG A 267 2.97 -5.13 17.46
C ARG A 267 1.54 -5.27 16.91
N ALA A 268 1.29 -4.76 15.70
CA ALA A 268 -0.03 -4.84 15.06
C ALA A 268 -0.41 -6.29 14.74
N LEU A 269 0.52 -7.11 14.27
CA LEU A 269 0.30 -8.53 14.00
C LEU A 269 -0.09 -9.30 15.28
N ARG A 270 0.59 -9.03 16.40
CA ARG A 270 0.22 -9.63 17.71
C ARG A 270 -1.19 -9.22 18.12
N ILE A 271 -1.54 -7.94 18.00
CA ILE A 271 -2.90 -7.45 18.31
C ILE A 271 -3.92 -8.14 17.42
N TYR A 272 -3.65 -8.22 16.12
CA TYR A 272 -4.55 -8.87 15.17
C TYR A 272 -4.76 -10.34 15.50
N ALA A 273 -3.67 -11.08 15.74
CA ALA A 273 -3.73 -12.50 16.12
C ALA A 273 -4.55 -12.72 17.40
N ASP A 274 -4.38 -11.87 18.40
CA ASP A 274 -5.15 -11.93 19.64
C ASP A 274 -6.63 -11.63 19.42
N CYS A 275 -6.96 -10.62 18.61
CA CYS A 275 -8.33 -10.27 18.26
C CYS A 275 -9.02 -11.40 17.50
N GLU A 276 -8.38 -11.97 16.48
CA GLU A 276 -8.92 -13.12 15.72
C GLU A 276 -9.13 -14.35 16.63
N ARG A 277 -8.17 -14.67 17.47
CA ARG A 277 -8.23 -15.82 18.37
C ARG A 277 -9.32 -15.68 19.44
N THR A 278 -9.52 -14.48 19.99
CA THR A 278 -10.44 -14.23 21.10
C THR A 278 -11.83 -13.76 20.66
N GLY A 279 -11.96 -13.28 19.44
CA GLY A 279 -13.15 -12.58 18.95
C GLY A 279 -13.36 -11.19 19.60
N ASN A 280 -12.44 -10.75 20.46
CA ASN A 280 -12.53 -9.46 21.16
C ASN A 280 -11.73 -8.39 20.40
N TRP A 281 -12.41 -7.34 19.95
CA TRP A 281 -11.86 -6.21 19.20
C TRP A 281 -12.00 -4.93 20.03
N PRO A 282 -11.03 -4.61 20.91
CA PRO A 282 -11.15 -3.50 21.85
C PRO A 282 -11.08 -2.13 21.17
N GLY A 283 -11.78 -1.15 21.74
CA GLY A 283 -11.62 0.27 21.45
C GLY A 283 -10.42 0.87 22.15
N PHE A 284 -10.42 2.20 22.33
CA PHE A 284 -9.29 2.88 22.94
C PHE A 284 -9.17 2.60 24.45
N ASN A 285 -10.29 2.62 25.19
CA ASN A 285 -10.32 2.44 26.61
C ASN A 285 -11.75 2.21 27.10
N ASP A 286 -11.91 1.31 28.08
CA ASP A 286 -13.19 1.04 28.78
C ASP A 286 -13.33 1.81 30.10
N ARG A 287 -12.39 2.75 30.36
CA ARG A 287 -12.33 3.55 31.60
C ARG A 287 -12.29 5.03 31.26
N ILE A 288 -12.62 5.86 32.27
CA ILE A 288 -12.44 7.32 32.16
C ILE A 288 -10.95 7.62 32.00
N THR A 289 -10.59 8.30 30.93
CA THR A 289 -9.21 8.76 30.68
C THR A 289 -9.04 10.16 31.24
N TYR A 290 -8.04 10.36 32.09
CA TYR A 290 -7.61 11.69 32.50
C TYR A 290 -6.72 12.27 31.39
N LEU A 291 -7.22 13.31 30.72
CA LEU A 291 -6.59 13.85 29.51
C LEU A 291 -6.07 15.26 29.77
N PRO A 292 -4.73 15.47 29.82
CA PRO A 292 -4.15 16.82 29.91
C PRO A 292 -4.28 17.55 28.56
N LEU A 293 -4.15 18.87 28.60
CA LEU A 293 -3.97 19.64 27.35
C LEU A 293 -2.61 19.30 26.70
N PRO A 294 -2.49 19.47 25.38
CA PRO A 294 -1.19 19.40 24.73
C PRO A 294 -0.22 20.42 25.33
N PRO A 295 1.08 20.09 25.53
CA PRO A 295 2.02 20.99 26.22
C PRO A 295 2.10 22.39 25.62
N TYR A 296 2.01 22.53 24.30
CA TYR A 296 2.03 23.84 23.63
C TYR A 296 0.78 24.67 23.92
N ALA A 297 -0.39 24.04 24.08
CA ALA A 297 -1.64 24.74 24.40
C ALA A 297 -1.67 25.11 25.86
N GLU A 298 -1.25 24.21 26.76
CA GLU A 298 -1.14 24.48 28.19
C GLU A 298 -0.21 25.67 28.45
N LYS A 299 0.99 25.67 27.82
CA LYS A 299 1.95 26.77 27.95
C LYS A 299 1.36 28.12 27.48
N ARG A 300 0.76 28.14 26.30
CA ARG A 300 0.13 29.35 25.74
C ARG A 300 -0.96 29.90 26.65
N ASP A 301 -1.85 29.04 27.13
CA ASP A 301 -2.98 29.45 27.95
C ASP A 301 -2.53 29.88 29.35
N GLN A 302 -1.44 29.30 29.89
CA GLN A 302 -0.81 29.79 31.11
C GLN A 302 -0.21 31.20 30.94
N GLU A 303 0.45 31.47 29.81
CA GLU A 303 1.02 32.77 29.48
C GLU A 303 -0.06 33.86 29.23
N GLU A 304 -1.23 33.48 28.74
CA GLU A 304 -2.29 34.40 28.33
C GLU A 304 -3.30 34.66 29.47
N TYR A 305 -3.58 33.67 30.32
CA TYR A 305 -4.72 33.73 31.26
C TYR A 305 -4.34 33.57 32.73
N LEU A 306 -3.11 33.20 33.07
CA LEU A 306 -2.60 33.07 34.44
C LEU A 306 -1.41 33.98 34.73
#